data_178d9563197875ec71825ac5fdbeb64b
#
_entry.id   178d9563197875ec71825ac5fdbeb64b
#
_cell.length_a   1.000
_cell.length_b   1.000
_cell.length_c   1.000
_cell.angle_alpha   90.00
_cell.angle_beta   90.00
_cell.angle_gamma   90.00
#
_symmetry.space_group_name_H-M   'P 1'
#
loop_
_entity.id
_entity.type
_entity.pdbx_description
1 polymer ?
#
loop_
_entity_poly.entity_id
_entity_poly.type
_entity_poly.pdbx_seq_one_letter_code
_entity_poly.pdbx_strand_id
1 'polypeptide(L)'
;MALKKVLTIAGSDTSAGAGMQADLKTFQELDVYGMVALTAIVTMDKATWSHDVTPLPMDVFEKQLETAISIGPDAVSYTHLRAHETGRNL
;
A
#
# COMPACT_ATOMS: atom_id res chain seq x y z
N MET A 1 1.03 0.17 -26.94
CA MET A 1 -0.01 0.81 -26.12
C MET A 1 0.48 0.97 -24.68
N ALA A 2 0.32 2.16 -24.15
CA ALA A 2 0.78 2.41 -22.79
C ALA A 2 -0.22 1.84 -21.79
N LEU A 3 0.30 1.22 -20.74
CA LEU A 3 -0.55 0.75 -19.66
C LEU A 3 -1.03 1.95 -18.83
N LYS A 4 -2.21 1.82 -18.27
CA LYS A 4 -2.67 2.78 -17.28
C LYS A 4 -1.84 2.61 -16.02
N LYS A 5 -1.52 3.73 -15.37
CA LYS A 5 -0.70 3.75 -14.16
C LYS A 5 -1.60 3.98 -12.96
N VAL A 6 -1.48 3.12 -11.97
CA VAL A 6 -2.30 3.20 -10.76
C VAL A 6 -1.36 3.28 -9.57
N LEU A 7 -1.61 4.24 -8.69
CA LEU A 7 -0.87 4.36 -7.44
C LEU A 7 -1.73 3.79 -6.32
N THR A 8 -1.18 2.86 -5.55
CA THR A 8 -1.83 2.42 -4.32
C THR A 8 -1.14 3.02 -3.11
N ILE A 9 -1.91 3.57 -2.21
CA ILE A 9 -1.43 4.08 -0.92
C ILE A 9 -1.85 3.05 0.11
N ALA A 10 -0.89 2.28 0.60
CA ALA A 10 -1.20 1.11 1.41
C ALA A 10 -0.01 0.72 2.26
N GLY A 11 -0.25 -0.14 3.23
CA GLY A 11 0.82 -0.74 4.01
C GLY A 11 1.37 -1.99 3.35
N SER A 12 2.52 -2.42 3.83
CA SER A 12 3.11 -3.68 3.41
C SER A 12 2.68 -4.77 4.37
N ASP A 13 2.03 -5.79 3.85
CA ASP A 13 1.69 -6.98 4.64
C ASP A 13 2.75 -8.03 4.35
N THR A 14 3.58 -8.31 5.34
CA THR A 14 4.70 -9.24 5.17
C THR A 14 4.23 -10.62 4.72
N SER A 15 3.02 -11.03 5.14
CA SER A 15 2.46 -12.31 4.71
C SER A 15 1.86 -12.28 3.30
N ALA A 16 1.76 -11.09 2.71
CA ALA A 16 1.31 -10.89 1.32
C ALA A 16 -0.18 -11.17 1.08
N GLY A 17 -0.96 -11.34 2.13
CA GLY A 17 -2.40 -11.60 1.98
C GLY A 17 -3.24 -10.35 1.84
N ALA A 18 -2.68 -9.19 2.16
CA ALA A 18 -3.40 -7.92 2.12
C ALA A 18 -2.41 -6.82 1.74
N GLY A 19 -2.80 -5.57 1.93
CA GLY A 19 -1.92 -4.44 1.74
C GLY A 19 -1.50 -4.26 0.29
N MET A 20 -0.35 -3.62 0.11
CA MET A 20 0.11 -3.31 -1.25
C MET A 20 0.44 -4.56 -2.06
N GLN A 21 0.83 -5.65 -1.40
CA GLN A 21 1.09 -6.89 -2.10
C GLN A 21 -0.16 -7.42 -2.78
N ALA A 22 -1.29 -7.39 -2.09
CA ALA A 22 -2.56 -7.82 -2.68
C ALA A 22 -2.98 -6.88 -3.81
N ASP A 23 -2.77 -5.57 -3.63
CA ASP A 23 -3.11 -4.60 -4.65
C ASP A 23 -2.28 -4.82 -5.92
N LEU A 24 -0.97 -5.05 -5.77
CA LEU A 24 -0.11 -5.27 -6.93
C LEU A 24 -0.49 -6.53 -7.69
N LYS A 25 -0.88 -7.59 -6.98
CA LYS A 25 -1.35 -8.80 -7.64
C LYS A 25 -2.60 -8.53 -8.47
N THR A 26 -3.52 -7.76 -7.93
CA THR A 26 -4.74 -7.40 -8.65
C THR A 26 -4.42 -6.54 -9.87
N PHE A 27 -3.51 -5.57 -9.71
CA PHE A 27 -3.11 -4.71 -10.83
C PHE A 27 -2.49 -5.53 -11.94
N GLN A 28 -1.67 -6.50 -11.58
CA GLN A 28 -1.03 -7.38 -12.57
C GLN A 28 -2.09 -8.15 -13.36
N GLU A 29 -3.12 -8.66 -12.68
CA GLU A 29 -4.21 -9.37 -13.35
C GLU A 29 -5.00 -8.48 -14.27
N LEU A 30 -5.07 -7.19 -13.98
CA LEU A 30 -5.83 -6.24 -14.77
C LEU A 30 -4.98 -5.53 -15.83
N ASP A 31 -3.72 -5.92 -15.97
CA ASP A 31 -2.79 -5.32 -16.93
C ASP A 31 -2.63 -3.81 -16.73
N VAL A 32 -2.56 -3.37 -15.49
CA VAL A 32 -2.22 -1.98 -15.18
C VAL A 32 -0.86 -1.91 -14.52
N TYR A 33 -0.22 -0.77 -14.65
CA TYR A 33 1.11 -0.54 -14.08
C TYR A 33 0.93 -0.02 -12.66
N GLY A 34 1.30 -0.83 -11.67
CA GLY A 34 1.08 -0.51 -10.26
C GLY A 34 2.28 0.16 -9.63
N MET A 35 2.03 1.27 -8.95
CA MET A 35 3.02 1.97 -8.13
C MET A 35 2.53 1.97 -6.69
N VAL A 36 3.44 2.14 -5.74
CA VAL A 36 3.11 2.06 -4.31
C VAL A 36 3.68 3.25 -3.57
N ALA A 37 2.85 3.85 -2.71
CA ALA A 37 3.33 4.72 -1.65
C ALA A 37 3.03 4.00 -0.33
N LEU A 38 4.07 3.61 0.37
CA LEU A 38 3.96 2.72 1.52
C LEU A 38 3.73 3.53 2.80
N THR A 39 2.73 3.15 3.58
CA THR A 39 2.38 3.86 4.80
C THR A 39 2.95 3.22 6.05
N ALA A 40 3.07 1.91 6.06
CA ALA A 40 3.48 1.15 7.25
C ALA A 40 3.91 -0.24 6.84
N ILE A 41 4.59 -0.90 7.75
CA ILE A 41 4.93 -2.31 7.57
C ILE A 41 4.19 -3.09 8.63
N VAL A 42 3.46 -4.11 8.21
CA VAL A 42 2.69 -4.98 9.09
C VAL A 42 3.39 -6.33 9.18
N THR A 43 3.70 -6.70 10.40
CA THR A 43 4.27 -8.01 10.68
C THR A 43 3.32 -8.72 11.64
N MET A 44 3.59 -9.99 11.89
CA MET A 44 2.77 -10.76 12.82
C MET A 44 3.66 -11.43 13.84
N ASP A 45 3.19 -11.47 15.07
CA ASP A 45 3.88 -12.19 16.12
C ASP A 45 3.80 -13.68 15.78
N LYS A 46 4.95 -14.33 15.76
CA LYS A 46 5.00 -15.72 15.30
C LYS A 46 4.33 -16.69 16.27
N ALA A 47 4.11 -16.30 17.52
CA ALA A 47 3.48 -17.14 18.51
C ALA A 47 1.97 -16.95 18.54
N THR A 48 1.49 -15.71 18.43
CA THR A 48 0.08 -15.39 18.59
C THR A 48 -0.60 -14.98 17.31
N TRP A 49 0.19 -14.66 16.26
CA TRP A 49 -0.30 -14.14 14.98
C TRP A 49 -1.03 -12.81 15.12
N SER A 50 -0.80 -12.10 16.22
CA SER A 50 -1.33 -10.75 16.33
C SER A 50 -0.55 -9.82 15.41
N HIS A 51 -1.25 -8.84 14.86
CA HIS A 51 -0.64 -7.87 13.95
C HIS A 51 0.20 -6.86 14.72
N ASP A 52 1.34 -6.55 14.16
CA ASP A 52 2.22 -5.50 14.68
C ASP A 52 2.45 -4.51 13.55
N VAL A 53 2.06 -3.26 13.74
CA VAL A 53 2.10 -2.24 12.70
C VAL A 53 3.20 -1.24 13.02
N THR A 54 4.14 -1.10 12.10
CA THR A 54 5.23 -0.13 12.22
C THR A 54 5.01 0.95 11.16
N PRO A 55 4.53 2.15 11.55
CA PRO A 55 4.32 3.22 10.57
C PRO A 55 5.64 3.75 10.05
N LEU A 56 5.65 4.16 8.80
CA LEU A 56 6.81 4.85 8.24
C LEU A 56 6.77 6.31 8.64
N PRO A 57 7.94 6.95 8.78
CA PRO A 57 7.97 8.39 9.02
C PRO A 57 7.25 9.16 7.91
N MET A 58 6.60 10.26 8.28
CA MET A 58 5.82 11.04 7.34
C MET A 58 6.67 11.57 6.19
N ASP A 59 7.90 11.97 6.47
CA ASP A 59 8.78 12.48 5.43
C ASP A 59 9.13 11.40 4.39
N VAL A 60 9.26 10.16 4.83
CA VAL A 60 9.50 9.04 3.92
C VAL A 60 8.28 8.80 3.04
N PHE A 61 7.10 8.87 3.62
CA PHE A 61 5.87 8.72 2.87
C PHE A 61 5.73 9.84 1.84
N GLU A 62 6.01 11.07 2.22
CA GLU A 62 5.91 12.22 1.31
C GLU A 62 6.87 12.09 0.14
N LYS A 63 8.07 11.58 0.37
CA LYS A 63 9.03 11.36 -0.72
C LYS A 63 8.50 10.33 -1.73
N GLN A 64 7.84 9.31 -1.25
CA GLN A 64 7.24 8.30 -2.11
C GLN A 64 6.13 8.92 -2.97
N LEU A 65 5.29 9.74 -2.35
CA LEU A 65 4.24 10.43 -3.07
C LEU A 65 4.80 11.34 -4.16
N GLU A 66 5.85 12.08 -3.85
CA GLU A 66 6.48 12.97 -4.82
C GLU A 66 6.98 12.17 -6.03
N THR A 67 7.61 11.04 -5.78
CA THR A 67 8.10 10.18 -6.85
C THR A 67 6.95 9.68 -7.72
N ALA A 68 5.91 9.16 -7.09
CA ALA A 68 4.78 8.60 -7.82
C ALA A 68 4.04 9.66 -8.62
N ILE A 69 3.82 10.82 -8.02
CA ILE A 69 3.13 11.93 -8.70
C ILE A 69 3.93 12.40 -9.91
N SER A 70 5.26 12.42 -9.81
CA SER A 70 6.11 12.84 -10.92
C SER A 70 6.01 11.90 -12.11
N ILE A 71 5.70 10.63 -11.86
CA ILE A 71 5.49 9.66 -12.93
C ILE A 71 4.11 9.84 -13.58
N GLY A 72 3.13 10.29 -12.82
CA GLY A 72 1.81 10.65 -13.32
C GLY A 72 0.82 9.48 -13.30
N PRO A 73 0.28 9.13 -12.14
CA PRO A 73 -0.72 8.07 -12.09
C PRO A 73 -2.02 8.51 -12.74
N ASP A 74 -2.69 7.58 -13.40
CA ASP A 74 -4.00 7.80 -13.99
C ASP A 74 -5.11 7.63 -12.94
N ALA A 75 -4.83 6.86 -11.88
CA ALA A 75 -5.80 6.63 -10.80
C ALA A 75 -5.04 6.34 -9.52
N VAL A 76 -5.72 6.55 -8.39
CA VAL A 76 -5.16 6.28 -7.07
C VAL A 76 -6.12 5.39 -6.32
N SER A 77 -5.57 4.32 -5.75
CA SER A 77 -6.31 3.43 -4.87
C SER A 77 -5.82 3.65 -3.45
N TYR A 78 -6.71 3.82 -2.51
CA TYR A 78 -6.34 4.00 -1.13
C TYR A 78 -6.90 2.83 -0.33
N THR A 79 -6.02 2.01 0.21
CA THR A 79 -6.41 0.83 0.96
C THR A 79 -6.03 1.01 2.41
N HIS A 80 -7.02 0.90 3.28
CA HIS A 80 -6.75 0.95 4.70
C HIS A 80 -6.19 -0.37 5.14
N LEU A 81 -4.93 -0.35 5.45
CA LEU A 81 -4.37 -1.49 6.10
C LEU A 81 -4.07 -1.08 7.49
N ARG A 82 -5.02 -0.83 8.24
CA ARG A 82 -4.71 -0.51 9.56
C ARG A 82 -5.85 -0.68 10.39
N ALA A 83 -5.54 -0.85 11.28
CA ALA A 83 -6.56 -1.11 12.16
C ALA A 83 -7.29 0.04 12.65
N HIS A 84 -6.73 0.52 12.29
CA HIS A 84 -7.17 1.11 12.74
C HIS A 84 -7.68 1.73 12.67
N GLU A 85 -7.49 2.09 12.36
CA GLU A 85 -7.82 2.67 12.12
C GLU A 85 -8.56 2.76 12.18
N THR A 86 -8.57 2.69 12.24
CA THR A 86 -9.29 2.75 12.34
C THR A 86 -10.05 2.63 12.33
N GLY A 87 -10.21 2.52 12.60
CA GLY A 87 -11.04 2.43 12.61
C GLY A 87 -11.97 2.74 12.35
N ARG A 88 -12.13 3.20 12.33
CA ARG A 88 -12.93 3.50 12.14
C ARG A 88 -13.33 3.83 11.25
N ASN A 89 -13.08 4.01 10.82
CA ASN A 89 -13.35 4.20 10.08
C ASN A 89 -13.76 4.34 9.48
N LEU A 90 -13.87 4.46 9.28
CA LEU A 90 -14.20 4.48 8.85
C LEU A 90 -14.58 4.48 8.71
#